data_1e82eb6bf2cd4b513a54d17369535f74
#
_entry.id   1e82eb6bf2cd4b513a54d17369535f74
#
_cell.length_a   1.000
_cell.length_b   1.000
_cell.length_c   1.000
_cell.angle_alpha   90.00
_cell.angle_beta   90.00
_cell.angle_gamma   90.00
#
_symmetry.space_group_name_H-M   'P 1'
#
loop_
_entity.id
_entity.type
_entity.pdbx_description
1 polymer ?
#
loop_
_entity_poly.entity_id
_entity_poly.type
_entity_poly.pdbx_seq_one_letter_code
_entity_poly.pdbx_strand_id
1 'polypeptide(L)'
;NLIAQHKRELSELQTEKTYFDNYYSSTYDSDVVKVYKKHFNSSTAIEMWAELEDMQKKGRHIGFFFKLRLVLHYLILNFSLFKRDINDIIPVLQKLYYEYKEEELTKEIHKLEKSLVGCHFDDKQKELSGKSVALLKAALAKRYSENGKRRKFTTDDLWRSPKDVLNEYPIILSTTHSV
;
A
#
# COMPACT_ATOMS: atom_id res chain seq x y z
N ASN A 1 -3.46 -3.97 5.42
CA ASN A 1 -2.66 -2.75 5.57
C ASN A 1 -2.08 -2.36 4.21
N LEU A 2 -2.60 -1.27 3.64
CA LEU A 2 -2.27 -0.80 2.27
C LEU A 2 -0.76 -0.49 2.12
N ILE A 3 -0.15 0.14 3.13
CA ILE A 3 1.30 0.44 3.12
C ILE A 3 2.13 -0.84 3.00
N ALA A 4 1.77 -1.89 3.75
CA ALA A 4 2.49 -3.16 3.68
C ALA A 4 2.31 -3.86 2.32
N GLN A 5 1.15 -3.70 1.70
CA GLN A 5 0.88 -4.20 0.36
C GLN A 5 1.75 -3.49 -0.68
N HIS A 6 1.77 -2.14 -0.68
CA HIS A 6 2.60 -1.38 -1.61
C HIS A 6 4.10 -1.60 -1.39
N LYS A 7 4.54 -1.77 -0.14
CA LYS A 7 5.95 -2.13 0.15
C LYS A 7 6.34 -3.49 -0.41
N ARG A 8 5.43 -4.47 -0.37
CA ARG A 8 5.66 -5.78 -0.98
C ARG A 8 5.72 -5.66 -2.50
N GLU A 9 4.74 -4.98 -3.11
CA GLU A 9 4.70 -4.72 -4.56
C GLU A 9 5.98 -4.02 -5.03
N LEU A 10 6.47 -3.02 -4.28
CA LEU A 10 7.72 -2.32 -4.56
C LEU A 10 8.93 -3.25 -4.50
N SER A 11 9.01 -4.13 -3.50
CA SER A 11 10.10 -5.09 -3.35
C SER A 11 10.14 -6.12 -4.49
N GLU A 12 8.97 -6.62 -4.89
CA GLU A 12 8.81 -7.53 -6.04
C GLU A 12 9.25 -6.83 -7.34
N LEU A 13 8.75 -5.61 -7.57
CA LEU A 13 9.10 -4.78 -8.72
C LEU A 13 10.61 -4.50 -8.78
N GLN A 14 11.26 -4.18 -7.66
CA GLN A 14 12.70 -3.92 -7.60
C GLN A 14 13.52 -5.16 -7.93
N THR A 15 13.04 -6.32 -7.54
CA THR A 15 13.68 -7.60 -7.88
C THR A 15 13.62 -7.84 -9.38
N GLU A 16 12.43 -7.71 -9.99
CA GLU A 16 12.24 -7.85 -11.43
C GLU A 16 13.07 -6.82 -12.21
N LYS A 17 13.03 -5.56 -11.77
CA LYS A 17 13.81 -4.47 -12.36
C LYS A 17 15.31 -4.76 -12.36
N THR A 18 15.84 -5.33 -11.28
CA THR A 18 17.27 -5.67 -11.18
C THR A 18 17.68 -6.70 -12.23
N TYR A 19 16.87 -7.75 -12.43
CA TYR A 19 17.12 -8.73 -13.49
C TYR A 19 17.02 -8.11 -14.87
N PHE A 20 16.01 -7.28 -15.08
CA PHE A 20 15.82 -6.61 -16.35
C PHE A 20 16.94 -5.60 -16.65
N ASP A 21 17.39 -4.81 -15.68
CA ASP A 21 18.47 -3.83 -15.83
C ASP A 21 19.79 -4.49 -16.20
N ASN A 22 20.11 -5.64 -15.66
CA ASN A 22 21.28 -6.43 -16.03
C ASN A 22 21.21 -6.87 -17.50
N TYR A 23 20.06 -7.33 -17.97
CA TYR A 23 19.83 -7.66 -19.37
C TYR A 23 19.92 -6.43 -20.28
N TYR A 24 19.20 -5.35 -19.90
CA TYR A 24 19.11 -4.13 -20.68
C TYR A 24 20.47 -3.46 -20.87
N SER A 25 21.26 -3.31 -19.83
CA SER A 25 22.57 -2.64 -19.87
C SER A 25 23.60 -3.36 -20.75
N SER A 26 23.45 -4.68 -20.93
CA SER A 26 24.33 -5.46 -21.81
C SER A 26 23.96 -5.34 -23.28
N THR A 27 22.77 -4.85 -23.61
CA THR A 27 22.21 -4.97 -24.98
C THR A 27 21.82 -3.62 -25.58
N TYR A 28 21.43 -2.63 -24.76
CA TYR A 28 20.83 -1.38 -25.23
C TYR A 28 21.50 -0.13 -24.68
N ASP A 29 21.35 0.98 -25.42
CA ASP A 29 21.83 2.31 -25.01
C ASP A 29 20.85 2.97 -24.02
N SER A 30 21.36 3.34 -22.85
CA SER A 30 20.57 3.96 -21.77
C SER A 30 20.09 5.38 -22.09
N ASP A 31 20.71 6.09 -23.05
CA ASP A 31 20.36 7.48 -23.35
C ASP A 31 18.99 7.62 -24.01
N VAL A 32 18.52 6.59 -24.70
CA VAL A 32 17.17 6.55 -25.31
C VAL A 32 16.08 6.68 -24.24
N VAL A 33 16.24 6.03 -23.10
CA VAL A 33 15.30 6.08 -21.98
C VAL A 33 15.16 7.50 -21.43
N LYS A 34 16.27 8.21 -21.27
CA LYS A 34 16.29 9.59 -20.74
C LYS A 34 15.45 10.55 -21.58
N VAL A 35 15.50 10.41 -22.91
CA VAL A 35 14.76 11.26 -23.85
C VAL A 35 13.24 11.12 -23.68
N TYR A 36 12.76 9.91 -23.41
CA TYR A 36 11.32 9.62 -23.34
C TYR A 36 10.74 9.66 -21.93
N LYS A 37 11.55 9.72 -20.90
CA LYS A 37 11.10 9.70 -19.50
C LYS A 37 10.06 10.78 -19.16
N LYS A 38 10.06 11.93 -19.84
CA LYS A 38 9.09 13.01 -19.61
C LYS A 38 7.73 12.79 -20.28
N HIS A 39 7.62 11.85 -21.19
CA HIS A 39 6.45 11.66 -22.05
C HIS A 39 5.61 10.43 -21.67
N PHE A 40 6.10 9.60 -20.75
CA PHE A 40 5.45 8.37 -20.32
C PHE A 40 5.19 8.38 -18.82
N ASN A 41 4.21 7.58 -18.40
CA ASN A 41 4.01 7.10 -17.04
C ASN A 41 3.94 5.57 -17.06
N SER A 42 3.79 4.92 -15.91
CA SER A 42 3.78 3.46 -15.86
C SER A 42 2.64 2.85 -16.68
N SER A 43 1.43 3.41 -16.60
CA SER A 43 0.26 2.95 -17.37
C SER A 43 0.49 3.10 -18.88
N THR A 44 0.98 4.26 -19.32
CA THR A 44 1.28 4.50 -20.73
C THR A 44 2.35 3.54 -21.26
N ALA A 45 3.40 3.32 -20.49
CA ALA A 45 4.50 2.44 -20.89
C ALA A 45 4.03 0.98 -21.04
N ILE A 46 3.25 0.45 -20.09
CA ILE A 46 2.75 -0.93 -20.13
C ILE A 46 1.70 -1.13 -21.22
N GLU A 47 0.81 -0.16 -21.43
CA GLU A 47 -0.19 -0.23 -22.50
C GLU A 47 0.47 -0.29 -23.88
N MET A 48 1.45 0.57 -24.13
CA MET A 48 2.20 0.59 -25.37
C MET A 48 3.04 -0.68 -25.56
N TRP A 49 3.68 -1.14 -24.50
CA TRP A 49 4.40 -2.40 -24.52
C TRP A 49 3.49 -3.54 -24.93
N ALA A 50 2.33 -3.71 -24.26
CA ALA A 50 1.37 -4.77 -24.59
C ALA A 50 0.87 -4.68 -26.05
N GLU A 51 0.61 -3.47 -26.54
CA GLU A 51 0.18 -3.25 -27.92
C GLU A 51 1.27 -3.61 -28.94
N LEU A 52 2.53 -3.22 -28.66
CA LEU A 52 3.64 -3.56 -29.56
C LEU A 52 3.96 -5.04 -29.55
N GLU A 53 3.83 -5.74 -28.41
CA GLU A 53 3.93 -7.20 -28.37
C GLU A 53 2.84 -7.89 -29.22
N ASP A 54 1.60 -7.40 -29.14
CA ASP A 54 0.51 -7.93 -29.98
C ASP A 54 0.77 -7.68 -31.47
N MET A 55 1.27 -6.51 -31.82
CA MET A 55 1.68 -6.19 -33.20
C MET A 55 2.82 -7.08 -33.67
N GLN A 56 3.84 -7.32 -32.83
CA GLN A 56 4.96 -8.20 -33.13
C GLN A 56 4.48 -9.65 -33.37
N LYS A 57 3.64 -10.18 -32.49
CA LYS A 57 3.06 -11.53 -32.63
C LYS A 57 2.26 -11.68 -33.94
N LYS A 58 1.61 -10.62 -34.41
CA LYS A 58 0.82 -10.58 -35.65
C LYS A 58 1.62 -10.19 -36.89
N GLY A 59 2.92 -9.99 -36.77
CA GLY A 59 3.78 -9.55 -37.89
C GLY A 59 3.42 -8.18 -38.45
N ARG A 60 2.83 -7.30 -37.65
CA ARG A 60 2.40 -5.96 -38.07
C ARG A 60 3.50 -4.95 -37.82
N HIS A 61 3.59 -3.95 -38.71
CA HIS A 61 4.51 -2.83 -38.56
C HIS A 61 3.84 -1.60 -37.93
N ILE A 62 4.64 -0.73 -37.34
CA ILE A 62 4.18 0.54 -36.76
C ILE A 62 3.71 1.48 -37.89
N GLY A 63 2.39 1.50 -38.09
CA GLY A 63 1.75 2.28 -39.15
C GLY A 63 1.37 3.71 -38.72
N PHE A 64 0.80 4.45 -39.70
CA PHE A 64 0.32 5.83 -39.48
C PHE A 64 -0.75 5.92 -38.37
N PHE A 65 -1.69 5.00 -38.32
CA PHE A 65 -2.77 5.01 -37.31
C PHE A 65 -2.24 4.85 -35.88
N PHE A 66 -1.21 4.03 -35.69
CA PHE A 66 -0.54 3.90 -34.40
C PHE A 66 0.08 5.25 -33.96
N LYS A 67 0.82 5.92 -34.88
CA LYS A 67 1.41 7.23 -34.61
C LYS A 67 0.37 8.32 -34.33
N LEU A 68 -0.76 8.31 -35.06
CA LEU A 68 -1.86 9.24 -34.83
C LEU A 68 -2.47 9.05 -33.43
N ARG A 69 -2.62 7.81 -33.00
CA ARG A 69 -3.08 7.48 -31.64
C ARG A 69 -2.11 7.96 -30.56
N LEU A 70 -0.80 7.84 -30.78
CA LEU A 70 0.22 8.38 -29.87
C LEU A 70 0.06 9.89 -29.65
N VAL A 71 -0.26 10.63 -30.69
CA VAL A 71 -0.53 12.08 -30.58
C VAL A 71 -1.84 12.34 -29.84
N LEU A 72 -2.90 11.64 -30.20
CA LEU A 72 -4.24 11.92 -29.69
C LEU A 72 -4.42 11.48 -28.22
N HIS A 73 -3.88 10.34 -27.85
CA HIS A 73 -4.06 9.79 -26.49
C HIS A 73 -2.95 10.18 -25.51
N TYR A 74 -1.72 10.28 -25.99
CA TYR A 74 -0.55 10.43 -25.09
C TYR A 74 0.23 11.72 -25.32
N LEU A 75 -0.21 12.57 -26.27
CA LEU A 75 0.45 13.81 -26.64
C LEU A 75 1.95 13.64 -26.99
N ILE A 76 2.31 12.46 -27.51
CA ILE A 76 3.67 12.16 -27.92
C ILE A 76 3.90 12.67 -29.34
N LEU A 77 4.64 13.76 -29.45
CA LEU A 77 4.97 14.39 -30.73
C LEU A 77 6.31 13.92 -31.31
N ASN A 78 7.17 13.36 -30.47
CA ASN A 78 8.50 12.88 -30.91
C ASN A 78 8.41 11.40 -31.26
N PHE A 79 8.47 11.09 -32.56
CA PHE A 79 8.35 9.71 -33.07
C PHE A 79 9.72 9.05 -33.31
N SER A 80 10.84 9.63 -32.86
CA SER A 80 12.16 9.07 -33.13
C SER A 80 12.36 7.66 -32.59
N LEU A 81 11.77 7.35 -31.41
CA LEU A 81 11.73 5.99 -30.88
C LEU A 81 11.03 5.02 -31.84
N PHE A 82 9.87 5.42 -32.36
CA PHE A 82 9.00 4.59 -33.22
C PHE A 82 9.44 4.50 -34.68
N LYS A 83 10.66 4.99 -34.99
CA LYS A 83 11.36 4.70 -36.25
C LYS A 83 12.24 3.46 -36.18
N ARG A 84 12.50 2.97 -34.96
CA ARG A 84 13.27 1.75 -34.69
C ARG A 84 12.42 0.51 -34.93
N ASP A 85 13.04 -0.65 -34.94
CA ASP A 85 12.34 -1.92 -34.98
C ASP A 85 11.53 -2.14 -33.67
N ILE A 86 10.42 -2.87 -33.77
CA ILE A 86 9.58 -3.17 -32.60
C ILE A 86 10.39 -3.87 -31.50
N ASN A 87 11.32 -4.75 -31.91
CA ASN A 87 12.18 -5.49 -30.99
C ASN A 87 13.09 -4.56 -30.15
N ASP A 88 13.46 -3.40 -30.69
CA ASP A 88 14.28 -2.42 -29.98
C ASP A 88 13.43 -1.49 -29.10
N ILE A 89 12.16 -1.30 -29.45
CA ILE A 89 11.27 -0.38 -28.72
C ILE A 89 10.72 -1.03 -27.45
N ILE A 90 10.35 -2.32 -27.50
CA ILE A 90 9.77 -3.04 -26.37
C ILE A 90 10.66 -2.94 -25.11
N PRO A 91 11.97 -3.24 -25.14
CA PRO A 91 12.83 -3.11 -23.97
C PRO A 91 12.94 -1.68 -23.43
N VAL A 92 12.84 -0.67 -24.27
CA VAL A 92 12.81 0.74 -23.84
C VAL A 92 11.53 1.04 -23.06
N LEU A 93 10.38 0.54 -23.52
CA LEU A 93 9.10 0.71 -22.81
C LEU A 93 9.06 -0.08 -21.50
N GLN A 94 9.63 -1.28 -21.46
CA GLN A 94 9.81 -2.04 -20.23
C GLN A 94 10.65 -1.27 -19.21
N LYS A 95 11.78 -0.70 -19.64
CA LYS A 95 12.63 0.14 -18.80
C LYS A 95 11.87 1.32 -18.22
N LEU A 96 11.14 2.05 -19.07
CA LEU A 96 10.33 3.18 -18.67
C LEU A 96 9.22 2.76 -17.68
N TYR A 97 8.58 1.62 -17.90
CA TYR A 97 7.57 1.07 -16.99
C TYR A 97 8.16 0.84 -15.59
N TYR A 98 9.29 0.11 -15.49
CA TYR A 98 9.92 -0.16 -14.20
C TYR A 98 10.33 1.12 -13.46
N GLU A 99 10.90 2.09 -14.17
CA GLU A 99 11.31 3.36 -13.56
C GLU A 99 10.12 4.16 -13.02
N TYR A 100 9.05 4.29 -13.80
CA TYR A 100 7.86 5.04 -13.38
C TYR A 100 7.07 4.33 -12.29
N LYS A 101 6.90 3.02 -12.41
CA LYS A 101 6.14 2.25 -11.41
C LYS A 101 6.82 2.29 -10.05
N GLU A 102 8.15 2.19 -10.02
CA GLU A 102 8.93 2.34 -8.79
C GLU A 102 8.77 3.74 -8.18
N GLU A 103 8.84 4.78 -9.00
CA GLU A 103 8.65 6.17 -8.55
C GLU A 103 7.23 6.42 -8.02
N GLU A 104 6.21 5.91 -8.71
CA GLU A 104 4.79 6.01 -8.31
C GLU A 104 4.54 5.31 -6.98
N LEU A 105 4.97 4.05 -6.84
CA LEU A 105 4.82 3.30 -5.59
C LEU A 105 5.55 3.97 -4.42
N THR A 106 6.76 4.45 -4.64
CA THR A 106 7.55 5.15 -3.62
C THR A 106 6.84 6.43 -3.15
N LYS A 107 6.30 7.22 -4.08
CA LYS A 107 5.54 8.43 -3.75
C LYS A 107 4.26 8.10 -2.98
N GLU A 108 3.57 7.04 -3.38
CA GLU A 108 2.33 6.64 -2.73
C GLU A 108 2.56 6.12 -1.32
N ILE A 109 3.58 5.28 -1.11
CA ILE A 109 4.01 4.83 0.22
C ILE A 109 4.34 6.04 1.09
N HIS A 110 5.16 6.97 0.60
CA HIS A 110 5.54 8.16 1.36
C HIS A 110 4.32 9.03 1.74
N LYS A 111 3.38 9.20 0.82
CA LYS A 111 2.13 9.93 1.07
C LYS A 111 1.29 9.27 2.17
N LEU A 112 1.16 7.94 2.11
CA LEU A 112 0.41 7.17 3.11
C LEU A 112 1.10 7.21 4.48
N GLU A 113 2.42 7.05 4.53
CA GLU A 113 3.21 7.14 5.76
C GLU A 113 3.09 8.53 6.40
N LYS A 114 3.22 9.59 5.59
CA LYS A 114 3.03 10.97 6.06
C LYS A 114 1.63 11.21 6.62
N SER A 115 0.60 10.66 5.95
CA SER A 115 -0.78 10.75 6.44
C SER A 115 -0.95 10.01 7.76
N LEU A 116 -0.33 8.85 7.92
CA LEU A 116 -0.38 8.06 9.15
C LEU A 116 0.28 8.81 10.32
N VAL A 117 1.46 9.39 10.10
CA VAL A 117 2.14 10.23 11.11
C VAL A 117 1.29 11.44 11.48
N GLY A 118 0.66 12.10 10.49
CA GLY A 118 -0.23 13.24 10.71
C GLY A 118 -1.51 12.90 11.50
N CYS A 119 -1.91 11.64 11.60
CA CYS A 119 -3.03 11.21 12.42
C CYS A 119 -2.75 11.28 13.93
N HIS A 120 -1.49 11.36 14.37
CA HIS A 120 -1.09 11.38 15.79
C HIS A 120 -1.78 10.27 16.60
N PHE A 121 -1.83 9.05 16.00
CA PHE A 121 -2.60 7.93 16.56
C PHE A 121 -2.17 7.58 17.97
N ASP A 122 -0.86 7.51 18.23
CA ASP A 122 -0.32 7.16 19.54
C ASP A 122 -0.70 8.18 20.62
N ASP A 123 -0.66 9.48 20.27
CA ASP A 123 -1.05 10.55 21.20
C ASP A 123 -2.55 10.48 21.52
N LYS A 124 -3.38 10.29 20.50
CA LYS A 124 -4.83 10.13 20.68
C LYS A 124 -5.18 8.86 21.47
N GLN A 125 -4.44 7.79 21.28
CA GLN A 125 -4.63 6.54 22.03
C GLN A 125 -4.24 6.72 23.51
N LYS A 126 -3.13 7.41 23.79
CA LYS A 126 -2.74 7.76 25.18
C LYS A 126 -3.79 8.65 25.84
N GLU A 127 -4.27 9.66 25.13
CA GLU A 127 -5.32 10.56 25.63
C GLU A 127 -6.61 9.79 25.92
N LEU A 128 -7.06 8.95 24.99
CA LEU A 128 -8.26 8.09 25.17
C LEU A 128 -8.10 7.16 26.36
N SER A 129 -6.95 6.48 26.48
CA SER A 129 -6.64 5.61 27.59
C SER A 129 -6.66 6.37 28.93
N GLY A 130 -6.03 7.54 28.99
CA GLY A 130 -6.05 8.40 30.17
C GLY A 130 -7.45 8.83 30.58
N LYS A 131 -8.26 9.29 29.62
CA LYS A 131 -9.67 9.69 29.86
C LYS A 131 -10.52 8.50 30.30
N SER A 132 -10.33 7.33 29.69
CA SER A 132 -11.06 6.11 30.05
C SER A 132 -10.75 5.65 31.46
N VAL A 133 -9.49 5.68 31.88
CA VAL A 133 -9.07 5.36 33.24
C VAL A 133 -9.61 6.38 34.25
N ALA A 134 -9.58 7.66 33.91
CA ALA A 134 -10.13 8.72 34.77
C ALA A 134 -11.64 8.53 34.97
N LEU A 135 -12.38 8.25 33.90
CA LEU A 135 -13.83 7.97 33.94
C LEU A 135 -14.12 6.73 34.80
N LEU A 136 -13.35 5.65 34.61
CA LEU A 136 -13.50 4.42 35.41
C LEU A 136 -13.27 4.70 36.89
N LYS A 137 -12.18 5.45 37.24
CA LYS A 137 -11.89 5.83 38.63
C LYS A 137 -13.03 6.66 39.22
N ALA A 138 -13.57 7.62 38.48
CA ALA A 138 -14.70 8.44 38.95
C ALA A 138 -15.97 7.61 39.18
N ALA A 139 -16.29 6.70 38.23
CA ALA A 139 -17.42 5.80 38.34
C ALA A 139 -17.30 4.87 39.56
N LEU A 140 -16.10 4.29 39.78
CA LEU A 140 -15.83 3.44 40.94
C LEU A 140 -15.89 4.26 42.24
N ALA A 141 -15.33 5.45 42.29
CA ALA A 141 -15.41 6.32 43.46
C ALA A 141 -16.87 6.64 43.82
N LYS A 142 -17.70 7.00 42.82
CA LYS A 142 -19.13 7.24 43.01
C LYS A 142 -19.84 6.01 43.54
N ARG A 143 -19.63 4.82 42.95
CA ARG A 143 -20.26 3.55 43.34
C ARG A 143 -19.91 3.14 44.77
N TYR A 144 -18.67 3.34 45.19
CA TYR A 144 -18.18 2.87 46.48
C TYR A 144 -18.13 3.96 47.57
N SER A 145 -18.30 5.24 47.24
CA SER A 145 -18.38 6.31 48.25
C SER A 145 -19.67 6.24 49.09
N GLU A 146 -20.77 5.86 48.48
CA GLU A 146 -22.09 5.81 49.16
C GLU A 146 -22.25 4.58 50.01
N ASN A 147 -21.60 3.45 49.72
CA ASN A 147 -21.76 2.16 50.39
C ASN A 147 -20.53 1.64 51.16
N GLY A 148 -19.46 2.42 51.26
CA GLY A 148 -18.34 2.26 52.20
C GLY A 148 -17.47 1.02 52.13
N LYS A 149 -17.92 -0.13 51.61
CA LYS A 149 -17.10 -1.35 51.51
C LYS A 149 -17.48 -2.19 50.31
N ARG A 150 -16.45 -2.46 49.48
CA ARG A 150 -16.54 -3.42 48.38
C ARG A 150 -16.83 -4.82 48.93
N ARG A 151 -17.86 -5.48 48.41
CA ARG A 151 -18.17 -6.86 48.75
C ARG A 151 -17.05 -7.79 48.32
N LYS A 152 -16.56 -8.61 49.22
CA LYS A 152 -15.58 -9.66 48.93
C LYS A 152 -16.30 -10.96 48.66
N PHE A 153 -15.91 -11.65 47.61
CA PHE A 153 -16.46 -12.95 47.22
C PHE A 153 -15.38 -14.02 47.36
N THR A 154 -15.78 -15.20 47.74
CA THR A 154 -14.98 -16.42 47.77
C THR A 154 -15.14 -17.18 46.44
N THR A 155 -14.31 -18.22 46.23
CA THR A 155 -14.45 -19.11 45.07
C THR A 155 -15.80 -19.81 45.03
N ASP A 156 -16.37 -20.14 46.21
CA ASP A 156 -17.69 -20.78 46.34
C ASP A 156 -18.83 -19.85 45.91
N ASP A 157 -18.70 -18.54 46.10
CA ASP A 157 -19.70 -17.56 45.70
C ASP A 157 -19.85 -17.48 44.17
N LEU A 158 -18.83 -17.83 43.39
CA LEU A 158 -18.91 -17.93 41.94
C LEU A 158 -19.97 -18.95 41.49
N TRP A 159 -20.15 -20.01 42.27
CA TRP A 159 -21.11 -21.07 41.98
C TRP A 159 -22.46 -20.85 42.65
N ARG A 160 -22.47 -20.30 43.87
CA ARG A 160 -23.70 -20.09 44.65
C ARG A 160 -24.45 -18.83 44.29
N SER A 161 -23.72 -17.75 43.94
CA SER A 161 -24.31 -16.43 43.68
C SER A 161 -23.68 -15.74 42.49
N PRO A 162 -23.65 -16.35 41.29
CA PRO A 162 -22.94 -15.82 40.12
C PRO A 162 -23.45 -14.43 39.69
N LYS A 163 -24.75 -14.16 39.87
CA LYS A 163 -25.33 -12.84 39.55
C LYS A 163 -24.78 -11.74 40.46
N ASP A 164 -24.57 -11.99 41.73
CA ASP A 164 -24.03 -10.99 42.65
C ASP A 164 -22.54 -10.71 42.33
N VAL A 165 -21.79 -11.77 41.98
CA VAL A 165 -20.40 -11.65 41.56
C VAL A 165 -20.32 -10.83 40.28
N LEU A 166 -21.15 -11.11 39.28
CA LEU A 166 -21.18 -10.36 38.01
C LEU A 166 -21.64 -8.91 38.17
N ASN A 167 -22.54 -8.63 39.10
CA ASN A 167 -22.95 -7.27 39.44
C ASN A 167 -21.80 -6.47 40.05
N GLU A 168 -20.93 -7.09 40.84
CA GLU A 168 -19.78 -6.44 41.46
C GLU A 168 -18.58 -6.39 40.49
N TYR A 169 -18.38 -7.47 39.73
CA TYR A 169 -17.30 -7.62 38.75
C TYR A 169 -17.88 -7.87 37.36
N PRO A 170 -18.31 -6.83 36.63
CA PRO A 170 -18.99 -6.98 35.35
C PRO A 170 -18.06 -7.38 34.18
N ILE A 171 -16.75 -7.45 34.41
CA ILE A 171 -15.76 -7.83 33.41
C ILE A 171 -15.22 -9.20 33.74
N ILE A 172 -15.41 -10.14 32.83
CA ILE A 172 -14.89 -11.52 32.92
C ILE A 172 -13.72 -11.61 31.92
N LEU A 173 -12.56 -12.00 32.41
CA LEU A 173 -11.41 -12.35 31.58
C LEU A 173 -11.25 -13.86 31.58
N SER A 174 -11.22 -14.45 30.40
CA SER A 174 -11.05 -15.89 30.20
C SER A 174 -9.92 -16.11 29.15
N THR A 175 -9.19 -17.20 29.31
CA THR A 175 -8.28 -17.65 28.29
C THR A 175 -9.05 -18.39 27.20
N THR A 176 -8.57 -18.35 25.95
CA THR A 176 -9.21 -19.00 24.79
C THR A 176 -9.41 -20.52 24.94
N HIS A 177 -8.76 -21.15 25.94
CA HIS A 177 -8.87 -22.57 26.21
C HIS A 177 -9.84 -22.90 27.35
N SER A 178 -10.51 -21.90 27.93
CA SER A 178 -11.40 -22.06 29.11
C SER A 178 -12.88 -21.85 28.77
N VAL A 179 -13.23 -21.79 27.50
CA VAL A 179 -14.63 -21.62 27.03
C VAL A 179 -15.12 -22.90 26.39
#